data_532e6d6883dd74fe4d90c94bc741c067
#
_entry.id   532e6d6883dd74fe4d90c94bc741c067
#
_cell.length_a   1.000
_cell.length_b   1.000
_cell.length_c   1.000
_cell.angle_alpha   90.00
_cell.angle_beta   90.00
_cell.angle_gamma   90.00
#
_symmetry.space_group_name_H-M   'P 1'
#
loop_
_entity.id
_entity.type
_entity.pdbx_description
1 polymer ?
#
loop_
_entity_poly.entity_id
_entity_poly.type
_entity_poly.pdbx_seq_one_letter_code
_entity_poly.pdbx_strand_id
1 'polypeptide(L)'
;MDKKVALITGITGQDGSYLAEFLIEKGYEVHGLMRRSSSFNTARIEHLYLDEWVRDMKKARLVNLHWADMTDSSSLIRVISKIRPTEIYNLAAQSHVKVSFDVPEYTADTDANGVLRLLEAVRIAGLADTCRIYQASTSELYGKVQEVPQSETTPFYPRSPYAVAKLYGFWIMKNYRESYNMFCCNGILFNHESERRGETFVTRKITLAAARIAQGYQDKLYLGNLNSLRDWGYAKDYIECMWLILQQPEPDDFVIATGEYHTVREFATLAFKEVGIELEWRGDGVDEKGYDKATGKALVEVDPKYFRPAEVDQLLGNPAKAKAKLGWNPQKTSFEDLVKIMVRHDMKFVKKLFLKAQMDKEDAE
;
A
#
# COMPACT_ATOMS: atom_id res chain seq x y z
N MET A 1 18.29 20.64 -18.33
CA MET A 1 17.10 20.48 -17.48
C MET A 1 17.60 20.23 -16.08
N ASP A 2 17.12 21.00 -15.12
CA ASP A 2 17.48 20.78 -13.73
C ASP A 2 17.01 19.40 -13.30
N LYS A 3 17.86 18.69 -12.56
CA LYS A 3 17.57 17.32 -12.09
C LYS A 3 16.37 17.35 -11.15
N LYS A 4 15.33 16.58 -11.43
CA LYS A 4 14.16 16.46 -10.54
C LYS A 4 14.56 15.72 -9.27
N VAL A 5 14.18 16.25 -8.12
CA VAL A 5 14.47 15.70 -6.79
C VAL A 5 13.16 15.24 -6.15
N ALA A 6 13.05 13.96 -5.86
CA ALA A 6 11.88 13.37 -5.23
C ALA A 6 12.15 12.98 -3.78
N LEU A 7 11.23 13.32 -2.88
CA LEU A 7 11.20 12.87 -1.50
C LEU A 7 10.03 11.91 -1.29
N ILE A 8 10.31 10.69 -0.82
CA ILE A 8 9.32 9.67 -0.53
C ILE A 8 9.26 9.44 0.98
N THR A 9 8.14 9.75 1.62
CA THR A 9 7.87 9.27 2.97
C THR A 9 7.35 7.84 2.91
N GLY A 10 7.66 6.99 3.89
CA GLY A 10 7.24 5.60 3.86
C GLY A 10 7.92 4.75 2.77
N ILE A 11 9.14 5.10 2.38
CA ILE A 11 9.92 4.43 1.32
C ILE A 11 10.12 2.93 1.56
N THR A 12 10.12 2.47 2.80
CA THR A 12 10.26 1.05 3.18
C THR A 12 8.97 0.23 3.00
N GLY A 13 7.85 0.88 2.68
CA GLY A 13 6.56 0.25 2.40
C GLY A 13 6.51 -0.39 1.01
N GLN A 14 5.38 -1.05 0.69
CA GLN A 14 5.12 -1.60 -0.64
C GLN A 14 5.27 -0.52 -1.70
N ASP A 15 4.45 0.52 -1.61
CA ASP A 15 4.36 1.57 -2.63
C ASP A 15 5.63 2.41 -2.69
N GLY A 16 6.19 2.77 -1.52
CA GLY A 16 7.41 3.54 -1.45
C GLY A 16 8.60 2.86 -2.12
N SER A 17 8.71 1.53 -1.98
CA SER A 17 9.79 0.76 -2.61
C SER A 17 9.66 0.68 -4.13
N TYR A 18 8.44 0.49 -4.67
CA TYR A 18 8.21 0.51 -6.12
C TYR A 18 8.33 1.90 -6.71
N LEU A 19 7.84 2.92 -5.99
CA LEU A 19 7.97 4.31 -6.44
C LEU A 19 9.44 4.73 -6.52
N ALA A 20 10.26 4.30 -5.57
CA ALA A 20 11.70 4.57 -5.60
C ALA A 20 12.35 3.98 -6.86
N GLU A 21 12.07 2.70 -7.19
CA GLU A 21 12.53 2.05 -8.42
C GLU A 21 12.09 2.83 -9.67
N PHE A 22 10.79 3.14 -9.74
CA PHE A 22 10.20 3.84 -10.87
C PHE A 22 10.79 5.23 -11.10
N LEU A 23 11.02 6.00 -10.04
CA LEU A 23 11.60 7.35 -10.13
C LEU A 23 13.09 7.32 -10.49
N ILE A 24 13.84 6.32 -10.01
CA ILE A 24 15.23 6.10 -10.40
C ILE A 24 15.30 5.82 -11.91
N GLU A 25 14.46 4.94 -12.43
CA GLU A 25 14.38 4.64 -13.87
C GLU A 25 14.05 5.89 -14.71
N LYS A 26 13.28 6.82 -14.15
CA LYS A 26 12.97 8.13 -14.77
C LYS A 26 14.07 9.18 -14.59
N GLY A 27 15.19 8.85 -13.94
CA GLY A 27 16.34 9.74 -13.77
C GLY A 27 16.21 10.77 -12.65
N TYR A 28 15.29 10.57 -11.69
CA TYR A 28 15.20 11.43 -10.51
C TYR A 28 16.36 11.19 -9.54
N GLU A 29 16.70 12.22 -8.77
CA GLU A 29 17.39 12.06 -7.52
C GLU A 29 16.37 11.68 -6.44
N VAL A 30 16.51 10.47 -5.88
CA VAL A 30 15.51 9.91 -4.96
C VAL A 30 16.02 9.97 -3.53
N HIS A 31 15.22 10.59 -2.66
CA HIS A 31 15.38 10.65 -1.22
C HIS A 31 14.23 9.92 -0.53
N GLY A 32 14.54 9.14 0.51
CA GLY A 32 13.55 8.43 1.29
C GLY A 32 13.59 8.78 2.76
N LEU A 33 12.43 8.98 3.38
CA LEU A 33 12.30 9.09 4.83
C LEU A 33 12.08 7.72 5.46
N MET A 34 12.90 7.39 6.45
CA MET A 34 12.78 6.19 7.27
C MET A 34 12.52 6.57 8.72
N ARG A 35 11.51 5.95 9.33
CA ARG A 35 11.29 6.03 10.76
C ARG A 35 12.27 5.13 11.51
N ARG A 36 12.79 5.60 12.62
CA ARG A 36 13.63 4.79 13.51
C ARG A 36 12.81 3.63 14.10
N SER A 37 13.29 2.42 13.93
CA SER A 37 12.72 1.21 14.49
C SER A 37 13.83 0.33 15.07
N SER A 38 13.52 -0.43 16.12
CA SER A 38 14.44 -1.43 16.68
C SER A 38 14.59 -2.65 15.80
N SER A 39 13.58 -2.96 14.98
CA SER A 39 13.62 -4.02 13.97
C SER A 39 13.98 -3.46 12.60
N PHE A 40 14.72 -4.24 11.81
CA PHE A 40 15.02 -3.89 10.42
C PHE A 40 13.74 -3.92 9.58
N ASN A 41 13.48 -2.85 8.84
CA ASN A 41 12.32 -2.72 7.95
C ASN A 41 12.70 -2.34 6.51
N THR A 42 13.95 -2.52 6.13
CA THR A 42 14.54 -2.11 4.85
C THR A 42 14.49 -3.18 3.76
N ALA A 43 14.03 -4.40 4.06
CA ALA A 43 14.08 -5.54 3.16
C ALA A 43 13.54 -5.27 1.73
N ARG A 44 12.54 -4.37 1.59
CA ARG A 44 11.97 -4.01 0.28
C ARG A 44 12.84 -3.06 -0.53
N ILE A 45 13.84 -2.40 0.09
CA ILE A 45 14.70 -1.40 -0.55
C ILE A 45 16.19 -1.73 -0.46
N GLU A 46 16.58 -2.87 0.13
CA GLU A 46 17.99 -3.26 0.28
C GLU A 46 18.76 -3.28 -1.04
N HIS A 47 18.10 -3.66 -2.13
CA HIS A 47 18.71 -3.66 -3.48
C HIS A 47 18.92 -2.26 -4.06
N LEU A 48 18.33 -1.21 -3.48
CA LEU A 48 18.50 0.20 -3.85
C LEU A 48 19.48 0.92 -2.93
N TYR A 49 19.76 0.31 -1.79
CA TYR A 49 20.55 0.86 -0.73
C TYR A 49 21.66 -0.13 -0.40
N LEU A 50 22.87 0.20 -0.82
CA LEU A 50 24.08 -0.53 -0.44
C LEU A 50 24.80 0.29 0.62
N ASP A 51 25.21 -0.35 1.72
CA ASP A 51 26.10 0.22 2.70
C ASP A 51 27.41 0.65 2.00
N GLU A 52 27.93 1.83 2.35
CA GLU A 52 29.18 2.39 1.79
C GLU A 52 30.37 1.43 1.93
N TRP A 53 30.25 0.43 2.82
CA TRP A 53 31.25 -0.58 3.09
C TRP A 53 31.15 -1.85 2.24
N VAL A 54 30.02 -2.08 1.56
CA VAL A 54 29.85 -3.21 0.63
C VAL A 54 30.38 -2.76 -0.74
N ARG A 55 31.66 -3.05 -0.97
CA ARG A 55 32.39 -2.71 -2.19
C ARG A 55 32.04 -3.61 -3.37
N ASP A 56 30.88 -3.42 -3.96
CA ASP A 56 30.74 -3.70 -5.38
C ASP A 56 30.74 -2.36 -6.13
N MET A 57 31.91 -1.96 -6.62
CA MET A 57 32.18 -0.64 -7.20
C MET A 57 31.37 -0.29 -8.45
N LYS A 58 30.42 -1.15 -8.86
CA LYS A 58 29.57 -0.97 -10.04
C LYS A 58 28.13 -0.53 -9.73
N LYS A 59 27.71 -0.56 -8.46
CA LYS A 59 26.37 -0.11 -8.07
C LYS A 59 26.48 1.19 -7.27
N ALA A 60 26.29 2.31 -7.95
CA ALA A 60 26.12 3.60 -7.29
C ALA A 60 24.93 3.54 -6.32
N ARG A 61 25.04 4.23 -5.18
CA ARG A 61 23.93 4.46 -4.25
C ARG A 61 22.77 5.09 -5.02
N LEU A 62 21.67 4.35 -5.15
CA LEU A 62 20.53 4.77 -5.96
C LEU A 62 19.55 5.64 -5.19
N VAL A 63 19.48 5.49 -3.85
CA VAL A 63 18.56 6.22 -2.96
C VAL A 63 19.31 6.83 -1.79
N ASN A 64 18.98 8.08 -1.45
CA ASN A 64 19.46 8.78 -0.26
C ASN A 64 18.45 8.61 0.87
N LEU A 65 18.84 7.94 1.96
CA LEU A 65 17.96 7.68 3.10
C LEU A 65 18.18 8.68 4.23
N HIS A 66 17.11 9.13 4.87
CA HIS A 66 17.10 10.10 5.96
C HIS A 66 16.22 9.63 7.10
N TRP A 67 16.69 9.81 8.34
CA TRP A 67 15.89 9.54 9.53
C TRP A 67 14.95 10.73 9.79
N ALA A 68 13.65 10.45 9.78
CA ALA A 68 12.58 11.38 10.15
C ALA A 68 11.30 10.61 10.51
N ASP A 69 10.41 11.27 11.25
CA ASP A 69 9.12 10.71 11.65
C ASP A 69 8.01 11.73 11.36
N MET A 70 6.85 11.27 10.91
CA MET A 70 5.68 12.12 10.66
C MET A 70 5.15 12.76 11.96
N THR A 71 5.52 12.23 13.12
CA THR A 71 5.19 12.77 14.43
C THR A 71 6.21 13.82 14.93
N ASP A 72 7.30 14.06 14.20
CA ASP A 72 8.39 14.98 14.56
C ASP A 72 8.60 16.08 13.51
N SER A 73 8.02 17.26 13.77
CA SER A 73 8.12 18.44 12.90
C SER A 73 9.59 18.86 12.66
N SER A 74 10.44 18.78 13.67
CA SER A 74 11.83 19.24 13.58
C SER A 74 12.64 18.42 12.58
N SER A 75 12.43 17.10 12.56
CA SER A 75 13.09 16.21 11.60
C SER A 75 12.61 16.45 10.18
N LEU A 76 11.31 16.67 9.97
CA LEU A 76 10.74 16.98 8.65
C LEU A 76 11.27 18.31 8.11
N ILE A 77 11.25 19.39 8.93
CA ILE A 77 11.78 20.71 8.53
C ILE A 77 13.25 20.61 8.14
N ARG A 78 14.07 19.97 8.98
CA ARG A 78 15.50 19.78 8.73
C ARG A 78 15.77 19.05 7.41
N VAL A 79 15.09 17.96 7.16
CA VAL A 79 15.30 17.15 5.95
C VAL A 79 14.81 17.88 4.71
N ILE A 80 13.59 18.43 4.71
CA ILE A 80 13.00 19.14 3.57
C ILE A 80 13.81 20.38 3.22
N SER A 81 14.24 21.18 4.22
CA SER A 81 15.08 22.37 4.00
C SER A 81 16.44 22.03 3.39
N LYS A 82 17.02 20.87 3.77
CA LYS A 82 18.31 20.39 3.24
C LYS A 82 18.20 19.89 1.80
N ILE A 83 17.18 19.08 1.52
CA ILE A 83 17.01 18.39 0.22
C ILE A 83 16.44 19.32 -0.83
N ARG A 84 15.50 20.21 -0.44
CA ARG A 84 14.72 21.09 -1.33
C ARG A 84 14.05 20.32 -2.48
N PRO A 85 13.18 19.33 -2.17
CA PRO A 85 12.58 18.47 -3.19
C PRO A 85 11.69 19.26 -4.15
N THR A 86 11.67 18.84 -5.42
CA THR A 86 10.73 19.34 -6.43
C THR A 86 9.40 18.58 -6.38
N GLU A 87 9.42 17.32 -5.91
CA GLU A 87 8.24 16.49 -5.75
C GLU A 87 8.32 15.74 -4.40
N ILE A 88 7.19 15.71 -3.68
CA ILE A 88 7.04 14.91 -2.44
C ILE A 88 5.91 13.92 -2.63
N TYR A 89 6.19 12.65 -2.33
CA TYR A 89 5.20 11.58 -2.30
C TYR A 89 5.00 11.14 -0.84
N ASN A 90 3.90 11.58 -0.24
CA ASN A 90 3.59 11.25 1.14
C ASN A 90 2.81 9.94 1.24
N LEU A 91 3.56 8.85 1.46
CA LEU A 91 3.05 7.48 1.57
C LEU A 91 3.12 6.93 2.99
N ALA A 92 3.77 7.65 3.91
CA ALA A 92 3.91 7.23 5.31
C ALA A 92 2.55 7.27 6.03
N ALA A 93 2.21 6.18 6.68
CA ALA A 93 1.00 6.05 7.48
C ALA A 93 1.08 4.87 8.46
N GLN A 94 0.26 4.90 9.52
CA GLN A 94 -0.22 3.69 10.18
C GLN A 94 -1.37 3.15 9.32
N SER A 95 -1.09 2.24 8.38
CA SER A 95 -2.02 1.85 7.31
C SER A 95 -2.94 0.67 7.64
N HIS A 96 -2.80 0.06 8.81
CA HIS A 96 -3.58 -1.11 9.18
C HIS A 96 -4.89 -0.71 9.87
N VAL A 97 -6.03 -0.81 9.16
CA VAL A 97 -7.36 -0.36 9.62
C VAL A 97 -7.72 -0.96 10.99
N LYS A 98 -7.58 -2.28 11.18
CA LYS A 98 -7.92 -2.92 12.46
C LYS A 98 -7.07 -2.40 13.61
N VAL A 99 -5.76 -2.22 13.41
CA VAL A 99 -4.83 -1.71 14.43
C VAL A 99 -5.18 -0.27 14.83
N SER A 100 -5.80 0.52 13.96
CA SER A 100 -6.21 1.88 14.30
C SER A 100 -7.24 1.95 15.43
N PHE A 101 -8.00 0.89 15.67
CA PHE A 101 -8.91 0.79 16.82
C PHE A 101 -8.15 0.56 18.13
N ASP A 102 -6.98 -0.09 18.08
CA ASP A 102 -6.15 -0.36 19.26
C ASP A 102 -5.24 0.83 19.61
N VAL A 103 -4.80 1.60 18.58
CA VAL A 103 -3.88 2.76 18.72
C VAL A 103 -4.40 4.00 18.00
N PRO A 104 -5.60 4.53 18.34
CA PRO A 104 -6.24 5.61 17.60
C PRO A 104 -5.47 6.93 17.66
N GLU A 105 -4.87 7.27 18.79
CA GLU A 105 -4.09 8.51 18.96
C GLU A 105 -2.83 8.50 18.10
N TYR A 106 -2.06 7.42 18.11
CA TYR A 106 -0.89 7.27 17.24
C TYR A 106 -1.28 7.33 15.76
N THR A 107 -2.40 6.72 15.39
CA THR A 107 -2.94 6.77 14.03
C THR A 107 -3.29 8.20 13.63
N ALA A 108 -3.98 8.96 14.50
CA ALA A 108 -4.32 10.35 14.24
C ALA A 108 -3.06 11.23 14.16
N ASP A 109 -2.10 11.03 15.05
CA ASP A 109 -0.89 11.84 15.07
C ASP A 109 0.00 11.62 13.83
N THR A 110 0.09 10.40 13.34
CA THR A 110 0.84 10.05 12.12
C THR A 110 0.09 10.45 10.85
N ASP A 111 -1.18 10.04 10.73
CA ASP A 111 -1.91 10.04 9.45
C ASP A 111 -2.68 11.34 9.21
N ALA A 112 -3.01 12.10 10.26
CA ALA A 112 -3.64 13.41 10.18
C ALA A 112 -2.63 14.53 10.45
N ASN A 113 -2.15 14.66 11.69
CA ASN A 113 -1.21 15.72 12.05
C ASN A 113 0.10 15.63 11.29
N GLY A 114 0.55 14.42 10.94
CA GLY A 114 1.77 14.21 10.14
C GLY A 114 1.67 14.87 8.76
N VAL A 115 0.50 14.85 8.11
CA VAL A 115 0.28 15.55 6.83
C VAL A 115 0.41 17.06 7.02
N LEU A 116 -0.21 17.61 8.07
CA LEU A 116 -0.09 19.05 8.40
C LEU A 116 1.37 19.44 8.66
N ARG A 117 2.10 18.64 9.45
CA ARG A 117 3.54 18.90 9.72
C ARG A 117 4.38 18.89 8.45
N LEU A 118 4.09 18.01 7.50
CA LEU A 118 4.77 17.95 6.20
C LEU A 118 4.50 19.22 5.39
N LEU A 119 3.25 19.66 5.29
CA LEU A 119 2.87 20.88 4.58
C LEU A 119 3.53 22.12 5.20
N GLU A 120 3.51 22.25 6.52
CA GLU A 120 4.20 23.35 7.22
C GLU A 120 5.74 23.28 7.02
N ALA A 121 6.34 22.09 7.02
CA ALA A 121 7.76 21.95 6.74
C ALA A 121 8.12 22.43 5.31
N VAL A 122 7.26 22.19 4.33
CA VAL A 122 7.43 22.71 2.95
C VAL A 122 7.31 24.25 2.92
N ARG A 123 6.34 24.82 3.63
CA ARG A 123 6.18 26.27 3.73
C ARG A 123 7.36 26.94 4.43
N ILE A 124 7.80 26.41 5.57
CA ILE A 124 8.96 26.90 6.35
C ILE A 124 10.25 26.84 5.51
N ALA A 125 10.41 25.79 4.68
CA ALA A 125 11.54 25.66 3.77
C ALA A 125 11.48 26.63 2.56
N GLY A 126 10.42 27.42 2.41
CA GLY A 126 10.22 28.35 1.28
C GLY A 126 10.05 27.62 -0.05
N LEU A 127 9.31 26.50 -0.06
CA LEU A 127 9.08 25.64 -1.22
C LEU A 127 7.60 25.59 -1.65
N ALA A 128 6.75 26.43 -1.08
CA ALA A 128 5.30 26.41 -1.33
C ALA A 128 4.95 26.55 -2.82
N ASP A 129 5.67 27.41 -3.55
CA ASP A 129 5.40 27.72 -4.97
C ASP A 129 6.09 26.74 -5.95
N THR A 130 7.02 25.90 -5.47
CA THR A 130 7.91 25.12 -6.37
C THR A 130 7.81 23.62 -6.17
N CYS A 131 7.36 23.16 -4.99
CA CYS A 131 7.25 21.75 -4.65
C CYS A 131 5.86 21.22 -4.94
N ARG A 132 5.78 20.12 -5.69
CA ARG A 132 4.53 19.37 -5.95
C ARG A 132 4.37 18.26 -4.92
N ILE A 133 3.20 18.15 -4.30
CA ILE A 133 2.96 17.22 -3.21
C ILE A 133 1.82 16.26 -3.54
N TYR A 134 2.13 14.96 -3.53
CA TYR A 134 1.16 13.90 -3.62
C TYR A 134 0.87 13.35 -2.22
N GLN A 135 -0.39 13.23 -1.87
CA GLN A 135 -0.89 12.58 -0.67
C GLN A 135 -1.55 11.25 -1.01
N ALA A 136 -1.04 10.16 -0.48
CA ALA A 136 -1.75 8.89 -0.49
C ALA A 136 -2.98 8.99 0.42
N SER A 137 -4.15 9.16 -0.20
CA SER A 137 -5.44 9.04 0.45
C SER A 137 -5.97 7.60 0.31
N THR A 138 -7.21 7.31 0.60
CA THR A 138 -7.70 5.94 0.69
C THR A 138 -9.19 5.83 0.35
N SER A 139 -9.61 4.71 -0.24
CA SER A 139 -11.02 4.36 -0.43
C SER A 139 -11.79 4.18 0.89
N GLU A 140 -11.09 3.96 2.01
CA GLU A 140 -11.71 3.89 3.34
C GLU A 140 -12.39 5.21 3.77
N LEU A 141 -12.11 6.35 3.09
CA LEU A 141 -12.84 7.60 3.28
C LEU A 141 -14.33 7.45 2.99
N TYR A 142 -14.68 6.63 1.99
CA TYR A 142 -16.08 6.39 1.62
C TYR A 142 -16.83 5.61 2.69
N GLY A 143 -16.18 4.68 3.39
CA GLY A 143 -16.66 3.98 4.57
C GLY A 143 -18.07 3.39 4.41
N LYS A 144 -19.10 4.01 5.03
CA LYS A 144 -20.49 3.70 4.76
C LYS A 144 -20.89 4.32 3.43
N VAL A 145 -20.72 3.54 2.37
CA VAL A 145 -20.83 3.97 0.97
C VAL A 145 -22.17 4.65 0.67
N GLN A 146 -22.11 5.84 0.06
CA GLN A 146 -23.29 6.64 -0.31
C GLN A 146 -23.66 6.48 -1.78
N GLU A 147 -22.70 6.12 -2.63
CA GLU A 147 -22.85 5.91 -4.08
C GLU A 147 -21.98 4.75 -4.55
N VAL A 148 -22.40 4.06 -5.60
CA VAL A 148 -21.65 2.97 -6.26
C VAL A 148 -21.72 3.18 -7.77
N PRO A 149 -20.59 3.21 -8.48
CA PRO A 149 -19.22 3.25 -7.97
C PRO A 149 -18.85 4.59 -7.33
N GLN A 150 -17.84 4.60 -6.44
CA GLN A 150 -17.37 5.81 -5.78
C GLN A 150 -16.50 6.65 -6.72
N SER A 151 -16.72 7.95 -6.71
CA SER A 151 -15.99 8.96 -7.49
C SER A 151 -15.40 10.04 -6.58
N GLU A 152 -14.70 11.00 -7.16
CA GLU A 152 -14.12 12.15 -6.45
C GLU A 152 -15.18 13.06 -5.80
N THR A 153 -16.44 12.96 -6.21
CA THR A 153 -17.57 13.74 -5.69
C THR A 153 -18.47 12.97 -4.73
N THR A 154 -18.28 11.67 -4.60
CA THR A 154 -19.03 10.82 -3.66
C THR A 154 -18.78 11.28 -2.22
N PRO A 155 -19.83 11.55 -1.41
CA PRO A 155 -19.66 11.94 -0.01
C PRO A 155 -18.89 10.92 0.82
N PHE A 156 -17.99 11.39 1.66
CA PHE A 156 -17.22 10.55 2.58
C PHE A 156 -18.02 10.24 3.86
N TYR A 157 -17.91 9.00 4.34
CA TYR A 157 -18.49 8.56 5.61
C TYR A 157 -17.55 7.54 6.29
N PRO A 158 -16.42 8.01 6.88
CA PRO A 158 -15.39 7.10 7.42
C PRO A 158 -15.92 6.21 8.55
N ARG A 159 -15.39 4.97 8.63
CA ARG A 159 -15.85 3.93 9.56
C ARG A 159 -14.74 3.37 10.46
N SER A 160 -13.59 4.05 10.52
CA SER A 160 -12.47 3.66 11.37
C SER A 160 -11.65 4.88 11.80
N PRO A 161 -10.91 4.81 12.92
CA PRO A 161 -9.96 5.88 13.30
C PRO A 161 -8.94 6.18 12.19
N TYR A 162 -8.48 5.15 11.47
CA TYR A 162 -7.64 5.30 10.27
C TYR A 162 -8.31 6.17 9.21
N ALA A 163 -9.54 5.83 8.84
CA ALA A 163 -10.27 6.56 7.81
C ALA A 163 -10.53 8.02 8.21
N VAL A 164 -10.85 8.29 9.49
CA VAL A 164 -11.04 9.65 10.02
C VAL A 164 -9.73 10.44 9.95
N ALA A 165 -8.61 9.86 10.32
CA ALA A 165 -7.30 10.50 10.24
C ALA A 165 -6.90 10.81 8.78
N LYS A 166 -7.13 9.87 7.86
CA LYS A 166 -6.93 10.06 6.42
C LYS A 166 -7.87 11.11 5.82
N LEU A 167 -9.09 11.23 6.34
CA LEU A 167 -10.03 12.28 5.92
C LEU A 167 -9.51 13.68 6.28
N TYR A 168 -8.97 13.85 7.47
CA TYR A 168 -8.27 15.09 7.81
C TYR A 168 -7.14 15.37 6.84
N GLY A 169 -6.29 14.36 6.56
CA GLY A 169 -5.18 14.48 5.60
C GLY A 169 -5.65 14.91 4.20
N PHE A 170 -6.75 14.34 3.71
CA PHE A 170 -7.36 14.72 2.43
C PHE A 170 -7.77 16.19 2.40
N TRP A 171 -8.51 16.63 3.42
CA TRP A 171 -9.05 18.00 3.46
C TRP A 171 -7.98 19.06 3.75
N ILE A 172 -6.97 18.76 4.54
CA ILE A 172 -5.89 19.72 4.78
C ILE A 172 -5.04 19.94 3.52
N MET A 173 -4.81 18.91 2.71
CA MET A 173 -4.18 19.05 1.40
C MET A 173 -4.96 19.97 0.47
N LYS A 174 -6.29 19.79 0.41
CA LYS A 174 -7.17 20.63 -0.38
C LYS A 174 -7.20 22.06 0.15
N ASN A 175 -7.27 22.26 1.46
CA ASN A 175 -7.21 23.57 2.09
C ASN A 175 -5.91 24.32 1.75
N TYR A 176 -4.75 23.63 1.80
CA TYR A 176 -3.47 24.26 1.47
C TYR A 176 -3.34 24.61 -0.02
N ARG A 177 -3.91 23.79 -0.89
CA ARG A 177 -4.04 24.11 -2.32
C ARG A 177 -4.83 25.41 -2.54
N GLU A 178 -5.98 25.54 -1.87
CA GLU A 178 -6.90 26.67 -2.05
C GLU A 178 -6.44 27.95 -1.32
N SER A 179 -5.85 27.80 -0.10
CA SER A 179 -5.49 28.94 0.75
C SER A 179 -4.08 29.50 0.46
N TYR A 180 -3.15 28.64 0.04
CA TYR A 180 -1.74 28.99 -0.15
C TYR A 180 -1.24 28.75 -1.56
N ASN A 181 -2.11 28.40 -2.51
CA ASN A 181 -1.78 28.10 -3.90
C ASN A 181 -0.69 27.04 -4.05
N MET A 182 -0.58 26.12 -3.09
CA MET A 182 0.39 25.02 -3.16
C MET A 182 -0.07 23.95 -4.13
N PHE A 183 0.86 23.33 -4.85
CA PHE A 183 0.55 22.21 -5.73
C PHE A 183 0.35 20.93 -4.90
N CYS A 184 -0.84 20.76 -4.35
CA CYS A 184 -1.24 19.65 -3.48
C CYS A 184 -2.28 18.77 -4.15
N CYS A 185 -2.01 17.47 -4.29
CA CYS A 185 -2.90 16.49 -4.93
C CYS A 185 -3.19 15.32 -4.00
N ASN A 186 -4.42 14.80 -4.03
CA ASN A 186 -4.77 13.55 -3.38
C ASN A 186 -4.99 12.44 -4.41
N GLY A 187 -4.42 11.26 -4.15
CA GLY A 187 -4.84 10.03 -4.80
C GLY A 187 -5.72 9.23 -3.86
N ILE A 188 -7.00 9.06 -4.19
CA ILE A 188 -7.94 8.23 -3.43
C ILE A 188 -7.73 6.79 -3.86
N LEU A 189 -6.79 6.12 -3.19
CA LEU A 189 -6.34 4.79 -3.55
C LEU A 189 -7.34 3.73 -3.11
N PHE A 190 -7.78 2.93 -4.06
CA PHE A 190 -8.43 1.65 -3.78
C PHE A 190 -7.38 0.59 -3.46
N ASN A 191 -7.80 -0.61 -3.07
CA ASN A 191 -6.87 -1.64 -2.64
C ASN A 191 -5.91 -2.00 -3.79
N HIS A 192 -4.62 -1.98 -3.50
CA HIS A 192 -3.59 -2.34 -4.47
C HIS A 192 -2.54 -3.23 -3.82
N GLU A 193 -2.30 -4.31 -4.47
CA GLU A 193 -1.63 -5.47 -3.92
C GLU A 193 -0.38 -5.82 -4.71
N SER A 194 0.51 -6.56 -4.11
CA SER A 194 1.70 -7.09 -4.78
C SER A 194 2.39 -8.16 -3.94
N GLU A 195 3.43 -8.72 -4.48
CA GLU A 195 4.38 -9.57 -3.79
C GLU A 195 5.13 -8.87 -2.63
N ARG A 196 5.04 -7.53 -2.52
CA ARG A 196 5.59 -6.72 -1.41
C ARG A 196 4.54 -6.29 -0.40
N ARG A 197 3.29 -6.73 -0.55
CA ARG A 197 2.22 -6.41 0.41
C ARG A 197 2.58 -6.91 1.81
N GLY A 198 2.18 -6.20 2.85
CA GLY A 198 2.35 -6.65 4.24
C GLY A 198 1.62 -7.98 4.49
N GLU A 199 2.26 -8.91 5.20
CA GLU A 199 1.77 -10.30 5.37
C GLU A 199 0.47 -10.40 6.17
N THR A 200 0.11 -9.37 6.94
CA THR A 200 -1.13 -9.30 7.72
C THR A 200 -2.35 -8.86 6.90
N PHE A 201 -2.16 -8.33 5.70
CA PHE A 201 -3.25 -7.97 4.80
C PHE A 201 -3.85 -9.21 4.14
N VAL A 202 -5.18 -9.20 3.93
CA VAL A 202 -5.96 -10.38 3.53
C VAL A 202 -5.42 -11.07 2.29
N THR A 203 -5.07 -10.34 1.26
CA THR A 203 -4.55 -10.87 -0.01
C THR A 203 -3.22 -11.60 0.18
N ARG A 204 -2.25 -10.96 0.86
CA ARG A 204 -0.96 -11.57 1.14
C ARG A 204 -1.06 -12.74 2.12
N LYS A 205 -1.95 -12.64 3.11
CA LYS A 205 -2.27 -13.73 4.01
C LYS A 205 -2.78 -14.97 3.26
N ILE A 206 -3.64 -14.77 2.24
CA ILE A 206 -4.16 -15.85 1.41
C ILE A 206 -3.04 -16.48 0.58
N THR A 207 -2.24 -15.68 -0.14
CA THR A 207 -1.20 -16.21 -1.04
C THR A 207 -0.09 -16.94 -0.29
N LEU A 208 0.33 -16.43 0.88
CA LEU A 208 1.27 -17.12 1.78
C LEU A 208 0.70 -18.43 2.31
N ALA A 209 -0.57 -18.43 2.74
CA ALA A 209 -1.20 -19.65 3.25
C ALA A 209 -1.36 -20.71 2.15
N ALA A 210 -1.81 -20.33 0.95
CA ALA A 210 -1.88 -21.24 -0.19
C ALA A 210 -0.50 -21.86 -0.50
N ALA A 211 0.57 -21.04 -0.51
CA ALA A 211 1.93 -21.50 -0.73
C ALA A 211 2.43 -22.44 0.38
N ARG A 212 2.13 -22.13 1.66
CA ARG A 212 2.52 -22.96 2.81
C ARG A 212 1.76 -24.29 2.84
N ILE A 213 0.44 -24.26 2.57
CA ILE A 213 -0.41 -25.46 2.53
C ILE A 213 0.04 -26.40 1.41
N ALA A 214 0.27 -25.87 0.21
CA ALA A 214 0.75 -26.67 -0.92
C ALA A 214 2.11 -27.32 -0.69
N GLN A 215 2.95 -26.73 0.17
CA GLN A 215 4.27 -27.26 0.53
C GLN A 215 4.28 -28.04 1.86
N GLY A 216 3.11 -28.25 2.50
CA GLY A 216 2.98 -29.03 3.72
C GLY A 216 3.43 -28.33 5.01
N TYR A 217 3.53 -27.00 5.01
CA TYR A 217 3.98 -26.22 6.16
C TYR A 217 2.85 -25.56 6.96
N GLN A 218 1.62 -25.67 6.47
CA GLN A 218 0.42 -25.12 7.14
C GLN A 218 -0.79 -26.02 6.83
N ASP A 219 -1.66 -26.23 7.81
CA ASP A 219 -2.85 -27.07 7.64
C ASP A 219 -4.06 -26.32 7.15
N LYS A 220 -4.31 -25.09 7.64
CA LYS A 220 -5.50 -24.32 7.37
C LYS A 220 -5.25 -22.83 7.27
N LEU A 221 -6.08 -22.16 6.50
CA LEU A 221 -6.21 -20.70 6.42
C LEU A 221 -7.49 -20.26 7.13
N TYR A 222 -7.39 -19.28 8.02
CA TYR A 222 -8.55 -18.66 8.66
C TYR A 222 -8.76 -17.24 8.11
N LEU A 223 -9.98 -16.95 7.64
CA LEU A 223 -10.39 -15.67 7.07
C LEU A 223 -11.58 -15.07 7.83
N GLY A 224 -11.88 -13.80 7.59
CA GLY A 224 -13.10 -13.15 8.05
C GLY A 224 -14.21 -13.28 6.99
N ASN A 225 -14.91 -12.16 6.72
CA ASN A 225 -16.00 -12.11 5.75
C ASN A 225 -15.53 -12.44 4.31
N LEU A 226 -15.93 -13.61 3.82
CA LEU A 226 -15.59 -14.08 2.46
C LEU A 226 -16.35 -13.34 1.36
N ASN A 227 -17.47 -12.68 1.69
CA ASN A 227 -18.32 -11.96 0.75
C ASN A 227 -17.93 -10.49 0.57
N SER A 228 -16.97 -9.99 1.36
CA SER A 228 -16.51 -8.61 1.22
C SER A 228 -16.02 -8.33 -0.19
N LEU A 229 -16.56 -7.28 -0.81
CA LEU A 229 -16.23 -6.85 -2.17
C LEU A 229 -15.15 -5.78 -2.14
N ARG A 230 -14.08 -5.98 -2.88
CA ARG A 230 -12.97 -5.02 -2.98
C ARG A 230 -12.51 -4.86 -4.43
N ASP A 231 -12.18 -3.63 -4.78
CA ASP A 231 -11.47 -3.30 -6.00
C ASP A 231 -9.97 -3.49 -5.73
N TRP A 232 -9.35 -4.50 -6.35
CA TRP A 232 -7.94 -4.84 -6.17
C TRP A 232 -7.16 -4.63 -7.47
N GLY A 233 -6.18 -3.72 -7.44
CA GLY A 233 -5.24 -3.51 -8.53
C GLY A 233 -3.82 -3.94 -8.19
N TYR A 234 -2.93 -3.89 -9.18
CA TYR A 234 -1.51 -4.15 -8.99
C TYR A 234 -0.77 -2.87 -8.57
N ALA A 235 0.00 -2.95 -7.49
CA ALA A 235 0.65 -1.77 -6.90
C ALA A 235 1.55 -1.01 -7.90
N LYS A 236 2.26 -1.68 -8.80
CA LYS A 236 3.09 -1.00 -9.80
C LYS A 236 2.28 -0.16 -10.78
N ASP A 237 1.07 -0.57 -11.13
CA ASP A 237 0.20 0.21 -12.02
C ASP A 237 -0.27 1.49 -11.30
N TYR A 238 -0.51 1.40 -9.99
CA TYR A 238 -0.90 2.54 -9.14
C TYR A 238 0.25 3.55 -8.95
N ILE A 239 1.50 3.07 -8.86
CA ILE A 239 2.69 3.93 -8.79
C ILE A 239 2.79 4.84 -10.02
N GLU A 240 2.54 4.31 -11.22
CA GLU A 240 2.51 5.10 -12.45
C GLU A 240 1.47 6.23 -12.36
N CYS A 241 0.28 5.94 -11.83
CA CYS A 241 -0.77 6.94 -11.62
C CYS A 241 -0.35 8.05 -10.64
N MET A 242 0.27 7.68 -9.50
CA MET A 242 0.77 8.65 -8.52
C MET A 242 1.74 9.66 -9.17
N TRP A 243 2.64 9.17 -10.03
CA TRP A 243 3.56 10.03 -10.76
C TRP A 243 2.84 10.90 -11.78
N LEU A 244 1.93 10.34 -12.58
CA LEU A 244 1.15 11.08 -13.58
C LEU A 244 0.35 12.23 -12.98
N ILE A 245 -0.19 12.07 -11.78
CA ILE A 245 -0.91 13.12 -11.04
C ILE A 245 -0.03 14.34 -10.80
N LEU A 246 1.24 14.15 -10.40
CA LEU A 246 2.15 15.27 -10.18
C LEU A 246 2.74 15.86 -11.47
N GLN A 247 2.53 15.24 -12.64
CA GLN A 247 2.97 15.79 -13.92
C GLN A 247 1.91 16.73 -14.57
N GLN A 248 0.72 16.80 -13.98
CA GLN A 248 -0.35 17.65 -14.52
C GLN A 248 -0.02 19.15 -14.37
N PRO A 249 -0.56 20.02 -15.24
CA PRO A 249 -0.35 21.48 -15.11
C PRO A 249 -1.00 22.06 -13.85
N GLU A 250 -2.14 21.53 -13.43
CA GLU A 250 -2.92 21.99 -12.29
C GLU A 250 -3.11 20.87 -11.25
N PRO A 251 -3.08 21.19 -9.95
CA PRO A 251 -3.32 20.22 -8.89
C PRO A 251 -4.78 19.78 -8.84
N ASP A 252 -5.02 18.48 -8.70
CA ASP A 252 -6.37 17.92 -8.59
C ASP A 252 -6.36 16.63 -7.76
N ASP A 253 -7.55 16.11 -7.43
CA ASP A 253 -7.73 14.87 -6.69
C ASP A 253 -8.27 13.79 -7.63
N PHE A 254 -7.79 12.54 -7.48
CA PHE A 254 -8.14 11.44 -8.38
C PHE A 254 -8.46 10.16 -7.63
N VAL A 255 -9.54 9.48 -8.05
CA VAL A 255 -9.80 8.09 -7.69
C VAL A 255 -8.85 7.20 -8.49
N ILE A 256 -8.10 6.37 -7.77
CA ILE A 256 -7.18 5.39 -8.35
C ILE A 256 -7.72 3.99 -8.02
N ALA A 257 -8.37 3.37 -9.00
CA ALA A 257 -9.10 2.11 -8.87
C ALA A 257 -9.08 1.35 -10.19
N THR A 258 -9.36 0.05 -10.18
CA THR A 258 -9.49 -0.75 -11.41
C THR A 258 -10.86 -0.55 -12.07
N GLY A 259 -11.89 -0.27 -11.28
CA GLY A 259 -13.28 -0.23 -11.71
C GLY A 259 -13.95 -1.60 -11.70
N GLU A 260 -13.30 -2.62 -11.14
CA GLU A 260 -13.81 -3.97 -10.95
C GLU A 260 -13.69 -4.38 -9.50
N TYR A 261 -14.60 -5.18 -9.00
CA TYR A 261 -14.51 -5.72 -7.64
C TYR A 261 -14.63 -7.24 -7.65
N HIS A 262 -13.99 -7.85 -6.66
CA HIS A 262 -13.98 -9.27 -6.44
C HIS A 262 -14.19 -9.58 -4.97
N THR A 263 -14.69 -10.77 -4.66
CA THR A 263 -14.86 -11.24 -3.30
C THR A 263 -13.54 -11.83 -2.75
N VAL A 264 -13.43 -11.83 -1.42
CA VAL A 264 -12.32 -12.54 -0.73
C VAL A 264 -12.32 -14.02 -1.10
N ARG A 265 -13.52 -14.62 -1.29
CA ARG A 265 -13.69 -16.01 -1.74
C ARG A 265 -13.07 -16.24 -3.13
N GLU A 266 -13.35 -15.35 -4.10
CA GLU A 266 -12.77 -15.45 -5.46
C GLU A 266 -11.26 -15.37 -5.42
N PHE A 267 -10.71 -14.41 -4.64
CA PHE A 267 -9.26 -14.29 -4.48
C PHE A 267 -8.65 -15.57 -3.90
N ALA A 268 -9.24 -16.14 -2.84
CA ALA A 268 -8.78 -17.39 -2.25
C ALA A 268 -8.87 -18.56 -3.24
N THR A 269 -9.98 -18.67 -3.97
CA THR A 269 -10.19 -19.73 -4.97
C THR A 269 -9.11 -19.70 -6.05
N LEU A 270 -8.80 -18.52 -6.60
CA LEU A 270 -7.76 -18.35 -7.61
C LEU A 270 -6.37 -18.63 -7.04
N ALA A 271 -6.10 -18.18 -5.80
CA ALA A 271 -4.80 -18.40 -5.17
C ALA A 271 -4.51 -19.90 -4.94
N PHE A 272 -5.50 -20.65 -4.46
CA PHE A 272 -5.36 -22.11 -4.29
C PHE A 272 -5.29 -22.84 -5.62
N LYS A 273 -6.04 -22.41 -6.63
CA LYS A 273 -5.95 -22.98 -7.99
C LYS A 273 -4.55 -22.83 -8.57
N GLU A 274 -3.88 -21.69 -8.36
CA GLU A 274 -2.51 -21.46 -8.88
C GLU A 274 -1.47 -22.38 -8.25
N VAL A 275 -1.72 -22.93 -7.06
CA VAL A 275 -0.87 -23.94 -6.42
C VAL A 275 -1.34 -25.38 -6.67
N GLY A 276 -2.31 -25.59 -7.57
CA GLY A 276 -2.82 -26.90 -7.96
C GLY A 276 -3.89 -27.48 -7.03
N ILE A 277 -4.49 -26.68 -6.15
CA ILE A 277 -5.56 -27.10 -5.24
C ILE A 277 -6.89 -26.49 -5.70
N GLU A 278 -7.87 -27.32 -6.02
CA GLU A 278 -9.21 -26.90 -6.41
C GLU A 278 -10.13 -26.85 -5.18
N LEU A 279 -10.54 -25.64 -4.78
CA LEU A 279 -11.43 -25.43 -3.64
C LEU A 279 -12.91 -25.64 -4.03
N GLU A 280 -13.64 -26.37 -3.18
CA GLU A 280 -15.10 -26.45 -3.16
C GLU A 280 -15.62 -25.81 -1.86
N TRP A 281 -16.49 -24.81 -2.00
CA TRP A 281 -17.05 -24.10 -0.87
C TRP A 281 -18.35 -24.78 -0.41
N ARG A 282 -18.48 -25.02 0.90
CA ARG A 282 -19.66 -25.62 1.53
C ARG A 282 -20.00 -24.90 2.83
N GLY A 283 -21.29 -24.78 3.14
CA GLY A 283 -21.80 -24.01 4.28
C GLY A 283 -22.07 -22.57 3.90
N ASP A 284 -22.39 -21.75 4.90
CA ASP A 284 -22.71 -20.32 4.74
C ASP A 284 -22.26 -19.53 5.97
N GLY A 285 -21.96 -18.23 5.78
CA GLY A 285 -21.58 -17.32 6.84
C GLY A 285 -20.32 -17.79 7.60
N VAL A 286 -20.44 -17.92 8.92
CA VAL A 286 -19.33 -18.35 9.79
C VAL A 286 -19.03 -19.85 9.70
N ASP A 287 -19.95 -20.64 9.21
CA ASP A 287 -19.81 -22.09 9.05
C ASP A 287 -19.29 -22.47 7.66
N GLU A 288 -19.10 -21.48 6.77
CA GLU A 288 -18.59 -21.71 5.42
C GLU A 288 -17.12 -22.17 5.45
N LYS A 289 -16.82 -23.21 4.66
CA LYS A 289 -15.48 -23.79 4.54
C LYS A 289 -15.13 -24.07 3.08
N GLY A 290 -13.85 -23.87 2.77
CA GLY A 290 -13.25 -24.28 1.49
C GLY A 290 -12.55 -25.63 1.63
N TYR A 291 -13.02 -26.62 0.90
CA TYR A 291 -12.50 -27.98 0.89
C TYR A 291 -11.66 -28.23 -0.37
N ASP A 292 -10.54 -28.90 -0.22
CA ASP A 292 -9.82 -29.46 -1.36
C ASP A 292 -10.68 -30.56 -2.01
N LYS A 293 -11.05 -30.40 -3.26
CA LYS A 293 -11.89 -31.38 -3.98
C LYS A 293 -11.25 -32.76 -4.11
N ALA A 294 -9.91 -32.80 -4.18
CA ALA A 294 -9.17 -34.06 -4.37
C ALA A 294 -9.12 -34.90 -3.09
N THR A 295 -8.96 -34.25 -1.93
CA THR A 295 -8.72 -34.93 -0.65
C THR A 295 -9.92 -34.87 0.29
N GLY A 296 -10.87 -33.96 0.06
CA GLY A 296 -11.98 -33.67 0.96
C GLY A 296 -11.58 -32.94 2.24
N LYS A 297 -10.33 -32.52 2.40
CA LYS A 297 -9.79 -31.84 3.58
C LYS A 297 -10.26 -30.37 3.59
N ALA A 298 -10.77 -29.87 4.72
CA ALA A 298 -11.06 -28.45 4.90
C ALA A 298 -9.75 -27.66 5.02
N LEU A 299 -9.48 -26.75 4.07
CA LEU A 299 -8.27 -25.95 4.01
C LEU A 299 -8.53 -24.48 4.36
N VAL A 300 -9.74 -23.97 4.16
CA VAL A 300 -10.12 -22.60 4.51
C VAL A 300 -11.31 -22.62 5.44
N GLU A 301 -11.26 -21.86 6.52
CA GLU A 301 -12.36 -21.73 7.49
C GLU A 301 -12.58 -20.24 7.82
N VAL A 302 -13.81 -19.89 8.17
CA VAL A 302 -14.16 -18.55 8.66
C VAL A 302 -13.93 -18.49 10.16
N ASP A 303 -13.28 -17.40 10.65
CA ASP A 303 -13.08 -17.14 12.07
C ASP A 303 -13.58 -15.72 12.39
N PRO A 304 -14.62 -15.57 13.24
CA PRO A 304 -15.22 -14.29 13.59
C PRO A 304 -14.25 -13.25 14.17
N LYS A 305 -13.13 -13.68 14.75
CA LYS A 305 -12.09 -12.76 15.27
C LYS A 305 -11.46 -11.85 14.20
N TYR A 306 -11.58 -12.23 12.92
CA TYR A 306 -11.09 -11.43 11.79
C TYR A 306 -12.14 -10.45 11.24
N PHE A 307 -13.36 -10.42 11.78
CA PHE A 307 -14.34 -9.39 11.44
C PHE A 307 -13.92 -8.03 12.03
N ARG A 308 -14.25 -6.95 11.34
CA ARG A 308 -14.01 -5.59 11.84
C ARG A 308 -15.16 -5.14 12.73
N PRO A 309 -14.92 -4.27 13.74
CA PRO A 309 -16.00 -3.70 14.56
C PRO A 309 -17.04 -2.91 13.76
N ALA A 310 -16.60 -2.28 12.67
CA ALA A 310 -17.44 -1.61 11.69
C ALA A 310 -16.98 -2.04 10.29
N GLU A 311 -17.70 -2.97 9.68
CA GLU A 311 -17.37 -3.52 8.36
C GLU A 311 -17.68 -2.50 7.26
N VAL A 312 -16.89 -2.56 6.20
CA VAL A 312 -17.14 -1.89 4.93
C VAL A 312 -17.43 -2.99 3.91
N ASP A 313 -18.69 -3.11 3.50
CA ASP A 313 -19.14 -4.23 2.69
C ASP A 313 -18.66 -4.16 1.25
N GLN A 314 -18.63 -2.95 0.68
CA GLN A 314 -18.38 -2.74 -0.75
C GLN A 314 -17.54 -1.50 -1.01
N LEU A 315 -16.46 -1.66 -1.76
CA LEU A 315 -15.66 -0.57 -2.31
C LEU A 315 -15.41 -0.84 -3.79
N LEU A 316 -15.98 0.01 -4.65
CA LEU A 316 -15.84 -0.02 -6.11
C LEU A 316 -15.52 1.40 -6.61
N GLY A 317 -14.30 1.63 -7.08
CA GLY A 317 -13.88 2.95 -7.56
C GLY A 317 -14.29 3.21 -9.02
N ASN A 318 -14.55 4.48 -9.32
CA ASN A 318 -14.73 4.95 -10.69
C ASN A 318 -13.46 5.64 -11.20
N PRO A 319 -12.61 4.97 -12.01
CA PRO A 319 -11.36 5.53 -12.51
C PRO A 319 -11.54 6.47 -13.70
N ALA A 320 -12.75 6.85 -14.08
CA ALA A 320 -13.03 7.59 -15.33
C ALA A 320 -12.23 8.90 -15.44
N LYS A 321 -12.12 9.66 -14.34
CA LYS A 321 -11.35 10.91 -14.31
C LYS A 321 -9.86 10.66 -14.52
N ALA A 322 -9.27 9.68 -13.82
CA ALA A 322 -7.86 9.32 -13.99
C ALA A 322 -7.57 8.81 -15.40
N LYS A 323 -8.45 7.99 -15.98
CA LYS A 323 -8.32 7.54 -17.38
C LYS A 323 -8.35 8.71 -18.36
N ALA A 324 -9.31 9.62 -18.21
CA ALA A 324 -9.52 10.72 -19.17
C ALA A 324 -8.43 11.79 -19.04
N LYS A 325 -8.06 12.22 -17.82
CA LYS A 325 -7.12 13.32 -17.62
C LYS A 325 -5.66 12.90 -17.64
N LEU A 326 -5.35 11.70 -17.11
CA LEU A 326 -3.97 11.23 -16.97
C LEU A 326 -3.56 10.28 -18.10
N GLY A 327 -4.50 9.74 -18.89
CA GLY A 327 -4.23 8.66 -19.83
C GLY A 327 -3.83 7.34 -19.15
N TRP A 328 -4.14 7.21 -17.86
CA TRP A 328 -3.77 6.04 -17.08
C TRP A 328 -4.64 4.82 -17.40
N ASN A 329 -4.01 3.65 -17.54
CA ASN A 329 -4.72 2.38 -17.71
C ASN A 329 -4.77 1.60 -16.39
N PRO A 330 -5.91 1.54 -15.70
CA PRO A 330 -6.06 0.84 -14.43
C PRO A 330 -6.02 -0.68 -14.54
N GLN A 331 -6.23 -1.23 -15.74
CA GLN A 331 -6.31 -2.67 -16.03
C GLN A 331 -5.10 -3.15 -16.84
N LYS A 332 -3.94 -2.57 -16.63
CA LYS A 332 -2.68 -3.02 -17.25
C LYS A 332 -2.32 -4.42 -16.76
N THR A 333 -2.60 -4.71 -15.48
CA THR A 333 -2.51 -6.03 -14.87
C THR A 333 -3.91 -6.50 -14.48
N SER A 334 -4.36 -7.66 -14.99
CA SER A 334 -5.65 -8.23 -14.66
C SER A 334 -5.69 -8.76 -13.22
N PHE A 335 -6.90 -8.95 -12.66
CA PHE A 335 -7.06 -9.53 -11.33
C PHE A 335 -6.44 -10.94 -11.22
N GLU A 336 -6.66 -11.78 -12.23
CA GLU A 336 -6.07 -13.12 -12.28
C GLU A 336 -4.54 -13.08 -12.33
N ASP A 337 -3.96 -12.15 -13.12
CA ASP A 337 -2.51 -12.02 -13.21
C ASP A 337 -1.91 -11.48 -11.91
N LEU A 338 -2.60 -10.56 -11.22
CA LEU A 338 -2.22 -10.10 -9.89
C LEU A 338 -2.10 -11.28 -8.92
N VAL A 339 -3.14 -12.13 -8.84
CA VAL A 339 -3.13 -13.31 -7.96
C VAL A 339 -1.97 -14.26 -8.32
N LYS A 340 -1.76 -14.54 -9.62
CA LYS A 340 -0.65 -15.38 -10.10
C LYS A 340 0.71 -14.80 -9.71
N ILE A 341 0.93 -13.49 -9.91
CA ILE A 341 2.19 -12.82 -9.55
C ILE A 341 2.48 -13.03 -8.07
N MET A 342 1.49 -12.76 -7.21
CA MET A 342 1.65 -12.90 -5.76
C MET A 342 1.91 -14.33 -5.33
N VAL A 343 1.12 -15.29 -5.82
CA VAL A 343 1.26 -16.72 -5.45
C VAL A 343 2.60 -17.28 -5.91
N ARG A 344 3.02 -17.03 -7.17
CA ARG A 344 4.30 -17.52 -7.71
C ARG A 344 5.50 -16.97 -6.93
N HIS A 345 5.42 -15.71 -6.50
CA HIS A 345 6.43 -15.15 -5.60
C HIS A 345 6.44 -15.89 -4.27
N ASP A 346 5.27 -16.07 -3.64
CA ASP A 346 5.17 -16.65 -2.32
C ASP A 346 5.53 -18.14 -2.27
N MET A 347 5.30 -18.89 -3.35
CA MET A 347 5.81 -20.26 -3.50
C MET A 347 7.34 -20.32 -3.39
N LYS A 348 8.04 -19.39 -4.05
CA LYS A 348 9.51 -19.29 -3.97
C LYS A 348 9.97 -18.79 -2.61
N PHE A 349 9.28 -17.78 -2.07
CA PHE A 349 9.60 -17.19 -0.78
C PHE A 349 9.47 -18.19 0.37
N VAL A 350 8.36 -18.92 0.43
CA VAL A 350 8.10 -19.95 1.45
C VAL A 350 9.14 -21.07 1.38
N LYS A 351 9.44 -21.58 0.18
CA LYS A 351 10.46 -22.61 -0.01
C LYS A 351 11.84 -22.14 0.52
N LYS A 352 12.24 -20.91 0.20
CA LYS A 352 13.52 -20.34 0.66
C LYS A 352 13.54 -20.18 2.18
N LEU A 353 12.44 -19.73 2.79
CA LEU A 353 12.32 -19.53 4.22
C LEU A 353 12.49 -20.83 5.01
N PHE A 354 11.83 -21.90 4.54
CA PHE A 354 11.91 -23.20 5.22
C PHE A 354 13.25 -23.92 5.01
N LEU A 355 13.85 -23.80 3.81
CA LEU A 355 15.21 -24.30 3.59
C LEU A 355 16.22 -23.63 4.53
N LYS A 356 16.12 -22.31 4.69
CA LYS A 356 16.97 -21.58 5.65
C LYS A 356 16.76 -22.07 7.09
N ALA A 357 15.51 -22.25 7.51
CA ALA A 357 15.19 -22.73 8.86
C ALA A 357 15.68 -24.17 9.12
N GLN A 358 15.81 -25.02 8.08
CA GLN A 358 16.41 -26.33 8.20
C GLN A 358 17.93 -26.23 8.37
N MET A 359 18.61 -25.42 7.57
CA MET A 359 20.05 -25.17 7.68
C MET A 359 20.42 -24.60 9.06
N ASP A 360 19.65 -23.59 9.53
CA ASP A 360 19.89 -22.99 10.85
C ASP A 360 19.71 -24.00 12.03
N LYS A 361 18.95 -25.09 11.85
CA LYS A 361 18.80 -26.15 12.82
C LYS A 361 19.99 -27.14 12.77
N GLU A 362 20.43 -27.51 11.56
CA GLU A 362 21.58 -28.37 11.36
C GLU A 362 22.89 -27.74 11.87
N ASP A 363 23.01 -26.40 11.74
CA ASP A 363 24.18 -25.65 12.27
C ASP A 363 24.14 -25.49 13.82
N ALA A 364 22.99 -25.76 14.46
CA ALA A 364 22.82 -25.64 15.91
C ALA A 364 22.95 -26.98 16.66
N GLU A 365 22.99 -28.12 15.95
CA GLU A 365 23.26 -29.48 16.48
C GLU A 365 24.76 -29.83 16.35
#